data_95f0672ff56bd3ec9390805ddc0a2555
#
_entry.id   95f0672ff56bd3ec9390805ddc0a2555
#
_cell.length_a   1.000
_cell.length_b   1.000
_cell.length_c   1.000
_cell.angle_alpha   90.00
_cell.angle_beta   90.00
_cell.angle_gamma   90.00
#
_symmetry.space_group_name_H-M   'P 1'
#
loop_
_entity.id
_entity.type
_entity.pdbx_description
1 polymer ?
#
loop_
_entity_poly.entity_id
_entity_poly.type
_entity_poly.pdbx_seq_one_letter_code
_entity_poly.pdbx_strand_id
1 'polypeptide(L)'
;LHKEYRRQRQMCIRDRSEVYASADQLAIAAFMANKAVEKSLHARLDDARAMIRTRIADIFTAYRTTMTNTRGGNAAHLTIASNLSLLPLLALGLLRNRSIRIGTQIPSDVRAYHQTLLTTLPVQRLIPFLLPVFYSLHNMPPDAGTIDMSTQCLIMPPRLNLSSERFERHGLYLIEDGMSVFLWLGRAAVPALTMDVFGAPDYASLQSGPIVLPELENSMSQRLRAILDRIITLRRGPYLSLLYLVKEDGDPGMRLLALSRLVEDRYEQTSGYLQFLGQIRDKVNGS
;
A
#
# COMPACT_ATOMS: atom_id res chain seq x y z
N LEU A 1 -15.64 -33.56 -36.01
CA LEU A 1 -14.82 -33.74 -34.82
C LEU A 1 -13.65 -32.77 -34.75
N HIS A 2 -12.81 -32.63 -35.78
CA HIS A 2 -11.63 -31.71 -35.69
C HIS A 2 -11.99 -30.22 -35.71
N LYS A 3 -13.07 -29.81 -36.40
CA LYS A 3 -13.55 -28.40 -36.45
C LYS A 3 -14.26 -28.00 -35.17
N GLU A 4 -15.01 -28.91 -34.53
CA GLU A 4 -15.66 -28.67 -33.25
C GLU A 4 -14.65 -28.57 -32.10
N TYR A 5 -13.64 -29.44 -32.07
CA TYR A 5 -12.54 -29.39 -31.12
C TYR A 5 -11.72 -28.08 -31.21
N ARG A 6 -11.49 -27.56 -32.43
CA ARG A 6 -10.87 -26.25 -32.61
C ARG A 6 -11.77 -25.09 -32.15
N ARG A 7 -13.10 -25.16 -32.41
CA ARG A 7 -14.07 -24.17 -31.92
C ARG A 7 -14.14 -24.14 -30.39
N GLN A 8 -14.24 -25.29 -29.75
CA GLN A 8 -14.25 -25.41 -28.29
C GLN A 8 -12.94 -24.89 -27.71
N ARG A 9 -11.80 -25.19 -28.30
CA ARG A 9 -10.50 -24.68 -27.83
C ARG A 9 -10.37 -23.17 -28.01
N GLN A 10 -10.90 -22.59 -29.08
CA GLN A 10 -10.93 -21.14 -29.25
C GLN A 10 -11.91 -20.45 -28.32
N MET A 11 -13.06 -21.01 -28.01
CA MET A 11 -13.98 -20.53 -27.00
C MET A 11 -13.31 -20.54 -25.61
N CYS A 12 -12.73 -21.66 -25.18
CA CYS A 12 -12.05 -21.74 -23.90
C CYS A 12 -10.88 -20.74 -23.75
N ILE A 13 -10.16 -20.41 -24.81
CA ILE A 13 -9.06 -19.43 -24.77
C ILE A 13 -9.62 -18.00 -24.68
N ARG A 14 -10.71 -17.72 -25.41
CA ARG A 14 -11.39 -16.42 -25.36
C ARG A 14 -12.00 -16.17 -24.00
N ASP A 15 -12.70 -17.14 -23.44
CA ASP A 15 -13.26 -17.08 -22.09
C ASP A 15 -12.20 -16.85 -21.02
N ARG A 16 -11.02 -17.50 -21.13
CA ARG A 16 -9.92 -17.30 -20.19
C ARG A 16 -9.33 -15.89 -20.26
N SER A 17 -9.16 -15.32 -21.46
CA SER A 17 -8.67 -13.94 -21.59
C SER A 17 -9.66 -12.92 -21.02
N GLU A 18 -10.97 -13.16 -21.16
CA GLU A 18 -12.04 -12.35 -20.60
C GLU A 18 -12.06 -12.43 -19.07
N VAL A 19 -11.83 -13.62 -18.48
CA VAL A 19 -11.69 -13.77 -17.01
C VAL A 19 -10.54 -12.95 -16.48
N TYR A 20 -9.38 -12.95 -17.13
CA TYR A 20 -8.25 -12.11 -16.70
C TYR A 20 -8.52 -10.61 -16.92
N ALA A 21 -9.22 -10.24 -17.98
CA ALA A 21 -9.57 -8.84 -18.25
C ALA A 21 -10.60 -8.28 -17.25
N SER A 22 -11.47 -9.15 -16.70
CA SER A 22 -12.49 -8.76 -15.69
C SER A 22 -12.05 -8.99 -14.24
N ALA A 23 -10.87 -9.58 -14.01
CA ALA A 23 -10.40 -9.91 -12.67
C ALA A 23 -10.16 -8.65 -11.82
N ASP A 24 -10.71 -8.61 -10.61
CA ASP A 24 -10.51 -7.54 -9.64
C ASP A 24 -9.37 -7.90 -8.68
N GLN A 25 -8.23 -7.22 -8.86
CA GLN A 25 -7.04 -7.41 -8.03
C GLN A 25 -7.28 -7.08 -6.53
N LEU A 26 -8.20 -6.17 -6.22
CA LEU A 26 -8.51 -5.79 -4.85
C LEU A 26 -9.32 -6.87 -4.16
N ALA A 27 -10.31 -7.44 -4.85
CA ALA A 27 -11.09 -8.58 -4.38
C ALA A 27 -10.20 -9.83 -4.19
N ILE A 28 -9.27 -10.07 -5.13
CA ILE A 28 -8.29 -11.17 -5.03
C ILE A 28 -7.40 -10.97 -3.79
N ALA A 29 -6.88 -9.77 -3.55
CA ALA A 29 -6.07 -9.48 -2.38
C ALA A 29 -6.83 -9.67 -1.06
N ALA A 30 -8.10 -9.23 -1.00
CA ALA A 30 -8.97 -9.42 0.15
C ALA A 30 -9.24 -10.92 0.41
N PHE A 31 -9.53 -11.68 -0.63
CA PHE A 31 -9.69 -13.13 -0.52
C PHE A 31 -8.41 -13.81 -0.03
N MET A 32 -7.26 -13.42 -0.56
CA MET A 32 -5.96 -13.94 -0.12
C MET A 32 -5.66 -13.60 1.34
N ALA A 33 -6.03 -12.40 1.79
CA ALA A 33 -5.87 -11.99 3.19
C ALA A 33 -6.69 -12.87 4.13
N ASN A 34 -7.98 -13.09 3.80
CA ASN A 34 -8.86 -13.99 4.56
C ASN A 34 -8.29 -15.42 4.63
N LYS A 35 -7.87 -15.98 3.49
CA LYS A 35 -7.30 -17.34 3.44
C LYS A 35 -5.96 -17.45 4.17
N ALA A 36 -5.16 -16.40 4.18
CA ALA A 36 -3.91 -16.38 4.95
C ALA A 36 -4.15 -16.36 6.46
N VAL A 37 -5.14 -15.58 6.92
CA VAL A 37 -5.55 -15.57 8.32
C VAL A 37 -6.11 -16.93 8.72
N GLU A 38 -7.08 -17.47 7.97
CA GLU A 38 -7.64 -18.80 8.20
C GLU A 38 -6.55 -19.85 8.35
N LYS A 39 -5.60 -19.88 7.41
CA LYS A 39 -4.48 -20.83 7.47
C LYS A 39 -3.58 -20.62 8.68
N SER A 40 -3.36 -19.37 9.10
CA SER A 40 -2.50 -19.06 10.25
C SER A 40 -3.09 -19.48 11.61
N LEU A 41 -4.39 -19.77 11.67
CA LEU A 41 -5.05 -20.28 12.90
C LEU A 41 -4.78 -21.79 13.14
N HIS A 42 -4.46 -22.52 12.06
CA HIS A 42 -4.32 -23.99 12.11
C HIS A 42 -2.97 -24.49 11.64
N ALA A 43 -2.10 -23.62 11.12
CA ALA A 43 -0.79 -23.95 10.61
C ALA A 43 0.24 -22.89 11.02
N ARG A 44 1.52 -23.13 10.71
CA ARG A 44 2.59 -22.19 10.99
C ARG A 44 2.43 -20.93 10.13
N LEU A 45 2.88 -19.78 10.64
CA LEU A 45 2.85 -18.52 9.88
C LEU A 45 3.60 -18.62 8.56
N ASP A 46 4.70 -19.38 8.52
CA ASP A 46 5.45 -19.63 7.29
C ASP A 46 4.62 -20.31 6.21
N ASP A 47 3.72 -21.23 6.59
CA ASP A 47 2.84 -21.91 5.65
C ASP A 47 1.77 -20.97 5.07
N ALA A 48 1.24 -20.06 5.88
CA ALA A 48 0.33 -19.01 5.41
C ALA A 48 1.04 -18.05 4.43
N ARG A 49 2.27 -17.66 4.73
CA ARG A 49 3.12 -16.82 3.88
C ARG A 49 3.51 -17.50 2.58
N ALA A 50 3.90 -18.79 2.65
CA ALA A 50 4.20 -19.60 1.48
C ALA A 50 2.99 -19.73 0.55
N MET A 51 1.80 -19.92 1.12
CA MET A 51 0.54 -19.95 0.35
C MET A 51 0.35 -18.68 -0.48
N ILE A 52 0.54 -17.47 0.10
CA ILE A 52 0.40 -16.21 -0.64
C ILE A 52 1.36 -16.17 -1.82
N ARG A 53 2.65 -16.48 -1.59
CA ARG A 53 3.67 -16.48 -2.64
C ARG A 53 3.37 -17.49 -3.75
N THR A 54 2.87 -18.66 -3.38
CA THR A 54 2.49 -19.70 -4.35
C THR A 54 1.30 -19.25 -5.17
N ARG A 55 0.23 -18.74 -4.55
CA ARG A 55 -0.96 -18.29 -5.27
C ARG A 55 -0.70 -17.17 -6.26
N ILE A 56 0.15 -16.21 -5.90
CA ILE A 56 0.57 -15.15 -6.83
C ILE A 56 1.32 -15.75 -8.03
N ALA A 57 2.27 -16.66 -7.79
CA ALA A 57 2.99 -17.31 -8.87
C ALA A 57 2.06 -18.14 -9.76
N ASP A 58 1.12 -18.90 -9.17
CA ASP A 58 0.12 -19.68 -9.90
C ASP A 58 -0.74 -18.82 -10.83
N ILE A 59 -1.23 -17.65 -10.33
CA ILE A 59 -2.02 -16.71 -11.12
C ILE A 59 -1.22 -16.23 -12.34
N PHE A 60 0.05 -15.86 -12.16
CA PHE A 60 0.87 -15.34 -13.26
C PHE A 60 1.37 -16.44 -14.18
N THR A 61 1.63 -17.65 -13.67
CA THR A 61 1.94 -18.81 -14.50
C THR A 61 0.75 -19.16 -15.42
N ALA A 62 -0.45 -19.21 -14.84
CA ALA A 62 -1.68 -19.49 -15.60
C ALA A 62 -1.96 -18.38 -16.64
N TYR A 63 -1.75 -17.10 -16.30
CA TYR A 63 -1.87 -15.99 -17.24
C TYR A 63 -0.85 -16.11 -18.38
N ARG A 64 0.42 -16.33 -18.07
CA ARG A 64 1.48 -16.55 -19.07
C ARG A 64 1.13 -17.68 -20.02
N THR A 65 0.76 -18.84 -19.49
CA THR A 65 0.39 -20.01 -20.30
C THR A 65 -0.78 -19.71 -21.24
N THR A 66 -1.76 -18.94 -20.78
CA THR A 66 -2.89 -18.51 -21.59
C THR A 66 -2.46 -17.58 -22.72
N MET A 67 -1.55 -16.63 -22.44
CA MET A 67 -1.10 -15.62 -23.41
C MET A 67 -0.05 -16.14 -24.38
N THR A 68 0.88 -17.02 -23.97
CA THR A 68 1.88 -17.62 -24.85
C THR A 68 1.23 -18.53 -25.90
N ASN A 69 0.18 -19.24 -25.54
CA ASN A 69 -0.61 -20.03 -26.51
C ASN A 69 -1.32 -19.15 -27.55
N THR A 70 -1.46 -17.83 -27.29
CA THR A 70 -2.19 -16.90 -28.17
C THR A 70 -1.26 -15.99 -28.99
N ARG A 71 -0.04 -15.68 -28.55
CA ARG A 71 0.79 -14.61 -29.12
C ARG A 71 2.27 -14.94 -29.37
N GLY A 72 2.77 -16.16 -29.12
CA GLY A 72 4.19 -16.50 -29.36
C GLY A 72 5.19 -15.58 -28.61
N GLY A 73 4.86 -15.14 -27.41
CA GLY A 73 5.60 -14.13 -26.69
C GLY A 73 6.92 -14.63 -26.06
N ASN A 74 7.89 -13.75 -26.02
CA ASN A 74 9.24 -13.96 -25.47
C ASN A 74 9.18 -14.18 -23.95
N ALA A 75 9.70 -15.31 -23.46
CA ALA A 75 9.60 -15.77 -22.06
C ALA A 75 10.45 -14.95 -21.04
N ALA A 76 11.20 -13.92 -21.51
CA ALA A 76 12.16 -13.19 -20.68
C ALA A 76 11.53 -12.21 -19.66
N HIS A 77 10.30 -11.75 -19.88
CA HIS A 77 9.65 -10.77 -19.02
C HIS A 77 8.41 -11.33 -18.31
N LEU A 78 8.24 -10.96 -17.04
CA LEU A 78 7.01 -11.25 -16.31
C LEU A 78 5.86 -10.46 -16.93
N THR A 79 5.01 -11.15 -17.72
CA THR A 79 3.83 -10.53 -18.33
C THR A 79 2.67 -10.60 -17.36
N ILE A 80 2.15 -9.45 -16.97
CA ILE A 80 1.03 -9.30 -16.03
C ILE A 80 -0.12 -8.60 -16.76
N ALA A 81 -1.36 -9.04 -16.52
CA ALA A 81 -2.52 -8.31 -16.98
C ALA A 81 -2.58 -6.92 -16.35
N SER A 82 -2.94 -5.89 -17.10
CA SER A 82 -2.95 -4.50 -16.63
C SER A 82 -3.78 -4.30 -15.36
N ASN A 83 -4.93 -4.95 -15.27
CA ASN A 83 -5.82 -4.93 -14.11
C ASN A 83 -5.30 -5.76 -12.91
N LEU A 84 -4.22 -6.53 -13.06
CA LEU A 84 -3.55 -7.29 -11.99
C LEU A 84 -2.16 -6.73 -11.66
N SER A 85 -1.79 -5.58 -12.22
CA SER A 85 -0.45 -4.98 -12.08
C SER A 85 -0.09 -4.64 -10.62
N LEU A 86 -1.07 -4.28 -9.80
CA LEU A 86 -0.88 -3.95 -8.39
C LEU A 86 -0.87 -5.18 -7.47
N LEU A 87 -1.29 -6.35 -7.96
CA LEU A 87 -1.45 -7.56 -7.15
C LEU A 87 -0.14 -8.02 -6.46
N PRO A 88 1.05 -7.95 -7.09
CA PRO A 88 2.31 -8.27 -6.40
C PRO A 88 2.59 -7.34 -5.22
N LEU A 89 2.31 -6.05 -5.36
CA LEU A 89 2.53 -5.07 -4.30
C LEU A 89 1.53 -5.28 -3.14
N LEU A 90 0.27 -5.59 -3.45
CA LEU A 90 -0.76 -5.97 -2.45
C LEU A 90 -0.35 -7.23 -1.68
N ALA A 91 0.19 -8.23 -2.37
CA ALA A 91 0.70 -9.44 -1.72
C ALA A 91 1.90 -9.15 -0.81
N LEU A 92 2.81 -8.28 -1.24
CA LEU A 92 3.94 -7.86 -0.41
C LEU A 92 3.44 -7.09 0.83
N GLY A 93 2.49 -6.18 0.68
CA GLY A 93 1.83 -5.48 1.78
C GLY A 93 1.19 -6.47 2.78
N LEU A 94 0.50 -7.50 2.27
CA LEU A 94 -0.05 -8.55 3.11
C LEU A 94 1.04 -9.34 3.85
N LEU A 95 2.13 -9.73 3.19
CA LEU A 95 3.28 -10.41 3.82
C LEU A 95 3.97 -9.58 4.90
N ARG A 96 3.86 -8.26 4.85
CA ARG A 96 4.39 -7.30 5.84
C ARG A 96 3.41 -6.97 6.94
N ASN A 97 2.13 -7.32 6.78
CA ASN A 97 1.12 -7.04 7.79
C ASN A 97 1.42 -7.78 9.10
N ARG A 98 1.18 -7.13 10.21
CA ARG A 98 1.42 -7.69 11.56
C ARG A 98 0.65 -8.98 11.84
N SER A 99 -0.44 -9.22 11.12
CA SER A 99 -1.24 -10.45 11.23
C SER A 99 -0.45 -11.72 10.94
N ILE A 100 0.42 -11.68 9.91
CA ILE A 100 1.18 -12.85 9.41
C ILE A 100 2.68 -12.59 9.27
N ARG A 101 3.16 -11.39 9.64
CA ARG A 101 4.59 -11.07 9.58
C ARG A 101 5.37 -11.93 10.58
N ILE A 102 6.54 -12.40 10.14
CA ILE A 102 7.57 -13.05 10.95
C ILE A 102 8.73 -12.07 11.18
N GLY A 103 9.63 -12.39 12.09
CA GLY A 103 10.82 -11.59 12.41
C GLY A 103 10.67 -10.90 13.76
N THR A 104 10.16 -9.69 13.83
CA THR A 104 9.94 -8.98 15.09
C THR A 104 8.91 -9.69 15.95
N GLN A 105 9.14 -9.77 17.26
CA GLN A 105 8.14 -10.26 18.20
C GLN A 105 6.91 -9.36 18.19
N ILE A 106 5.81 -9.86 17.65
CA ILE A 106 4.53 -9.19 17.64
C ILE A 106 3.68 -9.78 18.77
N PRO A 107 3.21 -8.96 19.73
CA PRO A 107 2.30 -9.42 20.77
C PRO A 107 1.06 -10.12 20.19
N SER A 108 0.58 -11.15 20.87
CA SER A 108 -0.53 -11.99 20.39
C SER A 108 -1.83 -11.21 20.19
N ASP A 109 -2.12 -10.27 21.06
CA ASP A 109 -3.28 -9.37 20.99
C ASP A 109 -3.21 -8.43 19.78
N VAL A 110 -2.04 -7.85 19.50
CA VAL A 110 -1.79 -7.04 18.30
C VAL A 110 -1.98 -7.88 17.03
N ARG A 111 -1.46 -9.12 17.04
CA ARG A 111 -1.64 -10.05 15.92
C ARG A 111 -3.11 -10.39 15.69
N ALA A 112 -3.82 -10.77 16.76
CA ALA A 112 -5.24 -11.09 16.70
C ALA A 112 -6.08 -9.91 16.20
N TYR A 113 -5.77 -8.70 16.67
CA TYR A 113 -6.41 -7.47 16.20
C TYR A 113 -6.20 -7.26 14.70
N HIS A 114 -4.97 -7.39 14.20
CA HIS A 114 -4.68 -7.27 12.77
C HIS A 114 -5.33 -8.38 11.94
N GLN A 115 -5.43 -9.60 12.45
CA GLN A 115 -6.15 -10.71 11.80
C GLN A 115 -7.64 -10.40 11.69
N THR A 116 -8.26 -9.87 12.75
CA THR A 116 -9.66 -9.44 12.73
C THR A 116 -9.89 -8.34 11.69
N LEU A 117 -9.02 -7.33 11.62
CA LEU A 117 -9.13 -6.28 10.60
C LEU A 117 -9.03 -6.84 9.18
N LEU A 118 -8.10 -7.76 8.91
CA LEU A 118 -7.96 -8.38 7.59
C LEU A 118 -9.20 -9.15 7.14
N THR A 119 -9.96 -9.73 8.09
CA THR A 119 -11.13 -10.55 7.78
C THR A 119 -12.45 -9.80 7.80
N THR A 120 -12.51 -8.64 8.47
CA THR A 120 -13.76 -7.89 8.67
C THR A 120 -13.85 -6.58 7.90
N LEU A 121 -12.71 -6.00 7.51
CA LEU A 121 -12.73 -4.74 6.76
C LEU A 121 -13.29 -4.95 5.35
N PRO A 122 -14.18 -4.05 4.88
CA PRO A 122 -14.57 -4.02 3.48
C PRO A 122 -13.35 -3.68 2.60
N VAL A 123 -13.36 -4.15 1.35
CA VAL A 123 -12.22 -4.06 0.43
C VAL A 123 -11.65 -2.64 0.34
N GLN A 124 -12.52 -1.63 0.28
CA GLN A 124 -12.10 -0.21 0.16
C GLN A 124 -11.30 0.29 1.36
N ARG A 125 -11.48 -0.30 2.55
CA ARG A 125 -10.74 0.03 3.76
C ARG A 125 -9.55 -0.92 3.99
N LEU A 126 -9.65 -2.13 3.50
CA LEU A 126 -8.57 -3.10 3.56
C LEU A 126 -7.35 -2.64 2.73
N ILE A 127 -7.59 -1.98 1.59
CA ILE A 127 -6.49 -1.58 0.71
C ILE A 127 -5.53 -0.57 1.37
N PRO A 128 -5.96 0.55 1.96
CA PRO A 128 -5.04 1.43 2.71
C PRO A 128 -4.33 0.73 3.87
N PHE A 129 -4.96 -0.27 4.46
CA PHE A 129 -4.37 -1.09 5.53
C PHE A 129 -3.25 -2.04 5.04
N LEU A 130 -3.30 -2.45 3.76
CA LEU A 130 -2.26 -3.26 3.12
C LEU A 130 -1.23 -2.42 2.39
N LEU A 131 -1.68 -1.39 1.70
CA LEU A 131 -0.87 -0.43 0.94
C LEU A 131 -1.16 0.98 1.45
N PRO A 132 -0.36 1.48 2.37
CA PRO A 132 -0.44 2.85 2.84
C PRO A 132 -0.43 3.86 1.70
N VAL A 133 -1.01 5.02 1.92
CA VAL A 133 -0.96 6.12 0.97
C VAL A 133 0.17 7.05 1.38
N PHE A 134 0.96 7.50 0.41
CA PHE A 134 2.11 8.35 0.61
C PHE A 134 2.01 9.59 -0.29
N TYR A 135 2.05 10.78 0.32
CA TYR A 135 1.96 12.06 -0.36
C TYR A 135 3.13 12.96 0.00
N SER A 136 3.60 13.76 -0.99
CA SER A 136 4.45 14.92 -0.70
C SER A 136 3.55 16.13 -0.46
N LEU A 137 3.77 16.83 0.64
CA LEU A 137 2.99 18.01 1.01
C LEU A 137 3.72 19.32 0.70
N HIS A 138 5.04 19.37 0.85
CA HIS A 138 5.85 20.58 0.65
C HIS A 138 5.88 21.06 -0.81
N ASN A 139 5.66 20.17 -1.76
CA ASN A 139 5.62 20.45 -3.21
C ASN A 139 4.31 19.97 -3.87
N MET A 140 3.22 19.88 -3.11
CA MET A 140 1.92 19.48 -3.68
C MET A 140 1.44 20.50 -4.73
N PRO A 141 0.75 20.04 -5.80
CA PRO A 141 0.17 20.91 -6.81
C PRO A 141 -0.70 22.03 -6.21
N PRO A 142 -0.82 23.21 -6.84
CA PRO A 142 -1.57 24.33 -6.30
C PRO A 142 -3.05 24.04 -6.04
N ASP A 143 -3.66 23.15 -6.82
CA ASP A 143 -5.04 22.70 -6.73
C ASP A 143 -5.26 21.59 -5.69
N ALA A 144 -4.21 20.88 -5.27
CA ALA A 144 -4.34 19.84 -4.24
C ALA A 144 -4.80 20.44 -2.90
N GLY A 145 -5.76 19.81 -2.26
CA GLY A 145 -6.40 20.32 -1.04
C GLY A 145 -7.51 21.36 -1.30
N THR A 146 -7.91 21.58 -2.56
CA THR A 146 -9.05 22.42 -2.94
C THR A 146 -10.19 21.56 -3.51
N ILE A 147 -11.37 22.13 -3.63
CA ILE A 147 -12.54 21.44 -4.21
C ILE A 147 -12.55 21.65 -5.71
N ASP A 148 -12.57 20.56 -6.47
CA ASP A 148 -12.85 20.60 -7.91
C ASP A 148 -14.30 21.01 -8.15
N MET A 149 -14.50 22.13 -8.83
CA MET A 149 -15.83 22.69 -9.10
C MET A 149 -16.69 21.81 -10.01
N SER A 150 -16.07 20.94 -10.81
CA SER A 150 -16.79 20.04 -11.74
C SER A 150 -17.30 18.77 -11.04
N THR A 151 -16.50 18.20 -10.16
CA THR A 151 -16.81 16.93 -9.47
C THR A 151 -17.32 17.13 -8.04
N GLN A 152 -17.20 18.34 -7.49
CA GLN A 152 -17.46 18.67 -6.08
C GLN A 152 -16.65 17.79 -5.10
N CYS A 153 -15.52 17.24 -5.57
CA CYS A 153 -14.62 16.41 -4.78
C CYS A 153 -13.33 17.16 -4.43
N LEU A 154 -12.77 16.85 -3.27
CA LEU A 154 -11.48 17.38 -2.88
C LEU A 154 -10.39 16.75 -3.79
N ILE A 155 -9.56 17.60 -4.37
CA ILE A 155 -8.39 17.20 -5.16
C ILE A 155 -7.30 16.73 -4.19
N MET A 156 -6.95 15.45 -4.26
CA MET A 156 -5.86 14.89 -3.44
C MET A 156 -4.52 15.06 -4.13
N PRO A 157 -3.42 15.22 -3.39
CA PRO A 157 -2.08 15.22 -3.98
C PRO A 157 -1.80 13.91 -4.75
N PRO A 158 -0.91 13.91 -5.75
CA PRO A 158 -0.49 12.68 -6.41
C PRO A 158 0.18 11.74 -5.42
N ARG A 159 -0.14 10.44 -5.54
CA ARG A 159 0.47 9.40 -4.69
C ARG A 159 1.91 9.18 -5.10
N LEU A 160 2.78 9.07 -4.11
CA LEU A 160 4.16 8.63 -4.30
C LEU A 160 4.28 7.12 -4.17
N ASN A 161 5.36 6.56 -4.73
CA ASN A 161 5.76 5.18 -4.48
C ASN A 161 6.12 5.01 -3.00
N LEU A 162 5.83 3.85 -2.44
CA LEU A 162 6.04 3.53 -1.03
C LEU A 162 7.51 3.19 -0.74
N SER A 163 8.40 4.12 -1.07
CA SER A 163 9.85 4.00 -0.89
C SER A 163 10.44 5.24 -0.21
N SER A 164 11.37 5.01 0.70
CA SER A 164 12.14 6.07 1.39
C SER A 164 13.07 6.86 0.46
N GLU A 165 13.33 6.37 -0.75
CA GLU A 165 14.05 7.12 -1.79
C GLU A 165 13.34 8.42 -2.19
N ARG A 166 12.05 8.55 -1.85
CA ARG A 166 11.25 9.76 -2.11
C ARG A 166 11.41 10.83 -1.05
N PHE A 167 12.04 10.53 0.09
CA PHE A 167 12.26 11.53 1.12
C PHE A 167 13.36 12.51 0.76
N GLU A 168 13.03 13.78 0.79
CA GLU A 168 13.94 14.90 0.68
C GLU A 168 14.14 15.52 2.07
N ARG A 169 15.34 15.94 2.40
CA ARG A 169 15.68 16.47 3.72
C ARG A 169 14.91 17.74 4.11
N HIS A 170 14.43 18.50 3.14
CA HIS A 170 13.63 19.71 3.36
C HIS A 170 12.12 19.44 3.29
N GLY A 171 11.72 18.18 3.02
CA GLY A 171 10.35 17.80 2.69
C GLY A 171 9.46 17.57 3.88
N LEU A 172 8.16 17.75 3.65
CA LEU A 172 7.07 17.33 4.52
C LEU A 172 6.23 16.30 3.75
N TYR A 173 5.98 15.16 4.39
CA TYR A 173 5.27 14.05 3.77
C TYR A 173 4.17 13.53 4.67
N LEU A 174 3.11 13.02 4.06
CA LEU A 174 2.00 12.36 4.75
C LEU A 174 1.98 10.88 4.37
N ILE A 175 2.01 10.00 5.38
CA ILE A 175 1.83 8.56 5.24
C ILE A 175 0.57 8.16 5.99
N GLU A 176 -0.35 7.47 5.33
CA GLU A 176 -1.62 7.04 5.88
C GLU A 176 -1.80 5.54 5.68
N ASP A 177 -1.97 4.77 6.77
CA ASP A 177 -2.00 3.30 6.77
C ASP A 177 -3.39 2.69 7.06
N GLY A 178 -4.46 3.49 6.95
CA GLY A 178 -5.81 3.05 7.28
C GLY A 178 -6.15 3.16 8.78
N MET A 179 -5.15 3.36 9.66
CA MET A 179 -5.31 3.46 11.12
C MET A 179 -4.71 4.74 11.70
N SER A 180 -3.56 5.14 11.22
CA SER A 180 -2.79 6.28 11.69
C SER A 180 -2.35 7.15 10.53
N VAL A 181 -2.10 8.42 10.82
CA VAL A 181 -1.50 9.37 9.87
C VAL A 181 -0.17 9.82 10.43
N PHE A 182 0.87 9.74 9.64
CA PHE A 182 2.21 10.20 9.98
C PHE A 182 2.56 11.39 9.10
N LEU A 183 2.98 12.49 9.72
CA LEU A 183 3.63 13.60 9.06
C LEU A 183 5.14 13.45 9.25
N TRP A 184 5.83 13.05 8.21
CA TRP A 184 7.29 12.96 8.21
C TRP A 184 7.88 14.31 7.84
N LEU A 185 8.70 14.87 8.72
CA LEU A 185 9.36 16.15 8.51
C LEU A 185 10.87 15.94 8.38
N GLY A 186 11.43 16.33 7.23
CA GLY A 186 12.86 16.31 6.97
C GLY A 186 13.62 17.33 7.83
N ARG A 187 14.84 17.00 8.22
CA ARG A 187 15.65 17.81 9.15
C ARG A 187 16.10 19.17 8.62
N ALA A 188 16.04 19.36 7.31
CA ALA A 188 16.36 20.63 6.65
C ALA A 188 15.07 21.39 6.21
N ALA A 189 13.93 21.10 6.86
CA ALA A 189 12.69 21.84 6.62
C ALA A 189 12.89 23.32 6.92
N VAL A 190 12.45 24.16 5.97
CA VAL A 190 12.61 25.61 6.10
C VAL A 190 11.66 26.19 7.16
N PRO A 191 12.04 27.26 7.89
CA PRO A 191 11.21 27.89 8.90
C PRO A 191 9.81 28.30 8.41
N ALA A 192 9.70 28.73 7.15
CA ALA A 192 8.40 29.05 6.57
C ALA A 192 7.46 27.85 6.56
N LEU A 193 7.95 26.66 6.19
CA LEU A 193 7.12 25.44 6.20
C LEU A 193 6.67 25.04 7.61
N THR A 194 7.58 25.14 8.60
CA THR A 194 7.24 24.82 10.00
C THR A 194 6.25 25.83 10.58
N MET A 195 6.38 27.10 10.22
CA MET A 195 5.45 28.14 10.62
C MET A 195 4.07 27.94 9.98
N ASP A 196 4.04 27.67 8.66
CA ASP A 196 2.79 27.55 7.89
C ASP A 196 1.97 26.31 8.28
N VAL A 197 2.63 25.23 8.74
CA VAL A 197 1.94 23.97 9.05
C VAL A 197 1.73 23.79 10.55
N PHE A 198 2.72 24.10 11.36
CA PHE A 198 2.72 23.80 12.79
C PHE A 198 2.66 25.05 13.69
N GLY A 199 2.73 26.25 13.12
CA GLY A 199 2.86 27.48 13.89
C GLY A 199 4.16 27.58 14.69
N ALA A 200 5.16 26.80 14.28
CA ALA A 200 6.44 26.69 14.98
C ALA A 200 7.54 27.48 14.26
N PRO A 201 8.41 28.20 15.00
CA PRO A 201 9.40 29.07 14.38
C PRO A 201 10.47 28.30 13.59
N ASP A 202 10.75 27.08 13.97
CA ASP A 202 11.77 26.24 13.32
C ASP A 202 11.56 24.75 13.58
N TYR A 203 12.37 23.92 12.91
CA TYR A 203 12.38 22.47 13.07
C TYR A 203 12.74 22.01 14.49
N ALA A 204 13.65 22.73 15.18
CA ALA A 204 14.14 22.33 16.51
C ALA A 204 13.07 22.45 17.60
N SER A 205 12.17 23.42 17.47
CA SER A 205 11.05 23.64 18.40
C SER A 205 9.96 22.55 18.35
N LEU A 206 9.95 21.72 17.31
CA LEU A 206 8.98 20.64 17.13
C LEU A 206 9.44 19.37 17.86
N GLN A 207 8.50 18.63 18.43
CA GLN A 207 8.74 17.33 19.06
C GLN A 207 8.03 16.21 18.29
N SER A 208 8.72 15.06 18.14
CA SER A 208 8.10 13.85 17.57
C SER A 208 7.06 13.28 18.55
N GLY A 209 5.95 12.78 18.01
CA GLY A 209 4.89 12.17 18.82
C GLY A 209 3.49 12.48 18.28
N PRO A 210 2.45 12.14 19.03
CA PRO A 210 1.08 12.50 18.67
C PRO A 210 0.92 14.02 18.72
N ILE A 211 0.27 14.57 17.68
CA ILE A 211 0.06 16.01 17.54
C ILE A 211 -1.38 16.34 17.16
N VAL A 212 -1.77 17.58 17.47
CA VAL A 212 -2.94 18.25 16.92
C VAL A 212 -2.43 19.44 16.12
N LEU A 213 -2.80 19.54 14.87
CA LEU A 213 -2.39 20.67 14.03
C LEU A 213 -3.14 21.94 14.47
N PRO A 214 -2.43 23.08 14.58
CA PRO A 214 -3.07 24.35 14.86
C PRO A 214 -3.96 24.81 13.72
N GLU A 215 -4.94 25.65 14.01
CA GLU A 215 -5.74 26.33 13.01
C GLU A 215 -5.04 27.61 12.60
N LEU A 216 -4.44 27.58 11.41
CA LEU A 216 -3.71 28.74 10.86
C LEU A 216 -4.47 29.27 9.63
N GLU A 217 -4.49 30.58 9.47
CA GLU A 217 -5.21 31.29 8.38
C GLU A 217 -4.41 31.37 7.08
N ASN A 218 -3.43 30.47 6.88
CA ASN A 218 -2.67 30.40 5.65
C ASN A 218 -3.15 29.26 4.72
N SER A 219 -2.89 29.43 3.43
CA SER A 219 -3.33 28.50 2.39
C SER A 219 -2.78 27.07 2.60
N MET A 220 -1.52 26.94 3.04
CA MET A 220 -0.90 25.64 3.27
C MET A 220 -1.60 24.84 4.38
N SER A 221 -1.85 25.48 5.54
CA SER A 221 -2.58 24.88 6.65
C SER A 221 -4.01 24.48 6.26
N GLN A 222 -4.75 25.36 5.58
CA GLN A 222 -6.12 25.11 5.16
C GLN A 222 -6.20 23.91 4.21
N ARG A 223 -5.31 23.83 3.21
CA ARG A 223 -5.23 22.73 2.24
C ARG A 223 -4.86 21.40 2.91
N LEU A 224 -3.86 21.42 3.78
CA LEU A 224 -3.46 20.23 4.54
C LEU A 224 -4.61 19.71 5.42
N ARG A 225 -5.31 20.60 6.11
CA ARG A 225 -6.46 20.23 6.95
C ARG A 225 -7.59 19.64 6.12
N ALA A 226 -7.91 20.22 4.97
CA ALA A 226 -8.90 19.66 4.06
C ALA A 226 -8.53 18.23 3.59
N ILE A 227 -7.24 17.97 3.31
CA ILE A 227 -6.74 16.64 2.97
C ILE A 227 -6.90 15.68 4.15
N LEU A 228 -6.52 16.09 5.37
CA LEU A 228 -6.66 15.28 6.57
C LEU A 228 -8.13 14.99 6.90
N ASP A 229 -9.02 15.96 6.82
CA ASP A 229 -10.45 15.81 7.05
C ASP A 229 -11.07 14.84 6.03
N ARG A 230 -10.65 14.93 4.77
CA ARG A 230 -11.05 13.96 3.73
C ARG A 230 -10.62 12.53 4.07
N ILE A 231 -9.37 12.34 4.51
CA ILE A 231 -8.85 11.05 4.93
C ILE A 231 -9.65 10.50 6.12
N ILE A 232 -9.87 11.31 7.14
CA ILE A 232 -10.61 10.94 8.35
C ILE A 232 -12.08 10.61 8.01
N THR A 233 -12.72 11.41 7.19
CA THR A 233 -14.11 11.20 6.76
C THR A 233 -14.27 9.89 5.98
N LEU A 234 -13.33 9.56 5.09
CA LEU A 234 -13.35 8.31 4.34
C LEU A 234 -13.19 7.08 5.25
N ARG A 235 -12.54 7.24 6.39
CA ARG A 235 -12.33 6.11 7.32
C ARG A 235 -13.58 5.68 8.08
N ARG A 236 -14.53 6.58 8.33
CA ARG A 236 -15.82 6.33 9.03
C ARG A 236 -15.76 5.16 10.02
N GLY A 237 -14.87 5.24 11.00
CA GLY A 237 -14.67 4.21 12.01
C GLY A 237 -14.72 4.80 13.41
N PRO A 238 -14.92 3.98 14.47
CA PRO A 238 -14.96 4.42 15.86
C PRO A 238 -13.60 4.90 16.37
N TYR A 239 -12.54 4.76 15.57
CA TYR A 239 -11.19 5.11 15.97
C TYR A 239 -10.86 6.53 15.57
N LEU A 240 -10.48 7.34 16.57
CA LEU A 240 -9.80 8.61 16.34
C LEU A 240 -8.50 8.32 15.61
N SER A 241 -8.36 8.85 14.40
CA SER A 241 -7.10 8.77 13.66
C SER A 241 -6.05 9.56 14.42
N LEU A 242 -5.09 8.87 15.01
CA LEU A 242 -3.96 9.52 15.63
C LEU A 242 -3.06 10.10 14.54
N LEU A 243 -2.81 11.40 14.64
CA LEU A 243 -1.84 12.10 13.81
C LEU A 243 -0.51 12.17 14.56
N TYR A 244 0.54 11.71 13.94
CA TYR A 244 1.89 11.71 14.51
C TYR A 244 2.83 12.59 13.71
N LEU A 245 3.59 13.43 14.38
CA LEU A 245 4.76 14.08 13.82
C LEU A 245 5.97 13.16 13.97
N VAL A 246 6.65 12.89 12.88
CA VAL A 246 7.88 12.09 12.83
C VAL A 246 8.99 12.95 12.25
N LYS A 247 9.95 13.31 13.07
CA LYS A 247 11.15 14.04 12.62
C LYS A 247 12.20 13.07 12.09
N GLU A 248 12.89 13.46 11.02
CA GLU A 248 13.94 12.63 10.38
C GLU A 248 15.04 12.19 11.36
N ASP A 249 15.42 13.04 12.31
CA ASP A 249 16.41 12.78 13.36
C ASP A 249 15.80 12.61 14.75
N GLY A 250 14.47 12.46 14.84
CA GLY A 250 13.73 12.32 16.07
C GLY A 250 13.76 10.90 16.65
N ASP A 251 12.73 10.56 17.43
CA ASP A 251 12.60 9.27 18.11
C ASP A 251 12.77 8.08 17.16
N PRO A 252 13.72 7.16 17.42
CA PRO A 252 13.98 6.01 16.55
C PRO A 252 12.78 5.07 16.38
N GLY A 253 11.98 4.89 17.44
CA GLY A 253 10.80 4.02 17.42
C GLY A 253 9.72 4.57 16.49
N MET A 254 9.44 5.87 16.59
CA MET A 254 8.48 6.56 15.70
C MET A 254 8.96 6.54 14.24
N ARG A 255 10.25 6.73 14.01
CA ARG A 255 10.84 6.65 12.66
C ARG A 255 10.67 5.25 12.07
N LEU A 256 11.04 4.20 12.81
CA LEU A 256 10.87 2.82 12.37
C LEU A 256 9.40 2.49 12.12
N LEU A 257 8.49 3.02 12.96
CA LEU A 257 7.06 2.84 12.78
C LEU A 257 6.58 3.44 11.45
N ALA A 258 6.95 4.68 11.14
CA ALA A 258 6.59 5.34 9.87
C ALA A 258 7.24 4.64 8.67
N LEU A 259 8.55 4.35 8.73
CA LEU A 259 9.29 3.69 7.65
C LEU A 259 8.77 2.27 7.36
N SER A 260 8.25 1.56 8.37
CA SER A 260 7.65 0.24 8.19
C SER A 260 6.42 0.25 7.26
N ARG A 261 5.84 1.43 6.98
CA ARG A 261 4.71 1.63 6.05
C ARG A 261 5.14 1.72 4.60
N LEU A 262 6.43 1.95 4.33
CA LEU A 262 6.96 2.03 2.96
C LEU A 262 7.18 0.62 2.41
N VAL A 263 6.14 0.09 1.77
CA VAL A 263 6.06 -1.34 1.39
C VAL A 263 7.08 -1.72 0.33
N GLU A 264 7.54 -0.78 -0.49
CA GLU A 264 8.51 -1.07 -1.57
C GLU A 264 9.94 -1.25 -1.06
N ASP A 265 10.27 -0.70 0.10
CA ASP A 265 11.59 -0.85 0.70
C ASP A 265 11.81 -2.24 1.29
N ARG A 266 13.06 -2.60 1.53
CA ARG A 266 13.38 -3.77 2.35
C ARG A 266 13.08 -3.45 3.82
N TYR A 267 12.43 -4.38 4.51
CA TYR A 267 12.13 -4.21 5.93
C TYR A 267 12.32 -5.54 6.67
N GLU A 268 13.18 -5.56 7.67
CA GLU A 268 13.55 -6.76 8.45
C GLU A 268 13.91 -7.93 7.52
N GLN A 269 13.24 -9.08 7.70
CA GLN A 269 13.44 -10.29 6.89
C GLN A 269 12.58 -10.34 5.63
N THR A 270 11.83 -9.26 5.33
CA THR A 270 10.99 -9.19 4.13
C THR A 270 11.72 -8.45 3.02
N SER A 271 11.74 -9.06 1.84
CA SER A 271 12.34 -8.48 0.62
C SER A 271 11.71 -7.14 0.27
N GLY A 272 12.47 -6.25 -0.37
CA GLY A 272 11.93 -5.09 -1.07
C GLY A 272 11.15 -5.51 -2.33
N TYR A 273 10.38 -4.58 -2.88
CA TYR A 273 9.45 -4.90 -3.98
C TYR A 273 10.13 -5.45 -5.23
N LEU A 274 11.23 -4.86 -5.67
CA LEU A 274 11.97 -5.34 -6.85
C LEU A 274 12.51 -6.76 -6.65
N GLN A 275 13.02 -7.06 -5.46
CA GLN A 275 13.50 -8.41 -5.12
C GLN A 275 12.32 -9.41 -5.07
N PHE A 276 11.17 -8.99 -4.54
CA PHE A 276 9.96 -9.80 -4.50
C PHE A 276 9.44 -10.12 -5.90
N LEU A 277 9.43 -9.13 -6.80
CA LEU A 277 9.08 -9.35 -8.22
C LEU A 277 10.03 -10.34 -8.89
N GLY A 278 11.35 -10.23 -8.62
CA GLY A 278 12.33 -11.20 -9.09
C GLY A 278 12.01 -12.63 -8.63
N GLN A 279 11.70 -12.82 -7.35
CA GLN A 279 11.31 -14.12 -6.80
C GLN A 279 10.05 -14.70 -7.46
N ILE A 280 9.04 -13.85 -7.72
CA ILE A 280 7.83 -14.28 -8.45
C ILE A 280 8.18 -14.68 -9.87
N ARG A 281 8.94 -13.84 -10.59
CA ARG A 281 9.37 -14.11 -11.97
C ARG A 281 10.12 -15.45 -12.07
N ASP A 282 11.07 -15.67 -11.18
CA ASP A 282 11.89 -16.89 -11.20
C ASP A 282 11.02 -18.13 -10.95
N LYS A 283 10.04 -18.04 -10.07
CA LYS A 283 9.07 -19.12 -9.82
C LYS A 283 8.14 -19.36 -11.00
N VAL A 284 7.67 -18.30 -11.68
CA VAL A 284 6.84 -18.38 -12.87
C VAL A 284 7.62 -18.96 -14.05
N ASN A 285 8.93 -18.68 -14.17
CA ASN A 285 9.77 -19.17 -15.25
C ASN A 285 10.29 -20.61 -15.01
N GLY A 286 10.39 -21.04 -13.74
CA GLY A 286 10.80 -22.40 -13.37
C GLY A 286 9.65 -23.42 -13.32
N SER A 287 8.43 -22.95 -13.55
CA SER A 287 7.20 -23.75 -13.69
C SER A 287 6.87 -23.93 -15.17
#